data_7916e59e6941a0303765932bd5cb1e36
#
_entry.id   7916e59e6941a0303765932bd5cb1e36
#
_cell.length_a   1.000
_cell.length_b   1.000
_cell.length_c   1.000
_cell.angle_alpha   90.00
_cell.angle_beta   90.00
_cell.angle_gamma   90.00
#
_symmetry.space_group_name_H-M   'P 1'
#
loop_
_entity.id
_entity.type
_entity.pdbx_description
1 polymer ?
#
loop_
_entity_poly.entity_id
_entity_poly.type
_entity_poly.pdbx_seq_one_letter_code
_entity_poly.pdbx_strand_id
1 'polypeptide(L)'
;MRRKIGNILYLILAAAILLPMVLDFISTNTYSDSIPSGFSEAYVTSVSDGDTIRLSDGTAVRLIGVNTPETSGEIELYGAEAKAYTKMMLEGRKVYLEKDTSETDAYGRLLRYVWLKLPDKVNDEAIDGYLFNAILAGGGYAQPYEFPPDSRYADRIMILARTARNEGKGLWGISRQGTTKGTYVP
;
A
#
# COMPACT_ATOMS: atom_id res chain seq x y z
N MET A 1 3.68 33.46 -56.93
CA MET A 1 2.96 32.14 -56.81
C MET A 1 3.86 30.99 -56.38
N ARG A 2 5.09 30.85 -56.84
CA ARG A 2 6.02 29.74 -56.49
C ARG A 2 6.39 29.62 -54.98
N ARG A 3 6.52 30.73 -54.22
CA ARG A 3 6.88 30.70 -52.78
C ARG A 3 5.77 30.13 -51.88
N LYS A 4 4.48 30.30 -52.20
CA LYS A 4 3.36 29.76 -51.41
C LYS A 4 3.22 28.25 -51.55
N ILE A 5 3.54 27.69 -52.72
CA ILE A 5 3.47 26.25 -52.99
C ILE A 5 4.55 25.50 -52.21
N GLY A 6 5.79 26.06 -52.12
CA GLY A 6 6.86 25.45 -51.34
C GLY A 6 6.57 25.35 -49.86
N ASN A 7 5.93 26.37 -49.27
CA ASN A 7 5.54 26.35 -47.84
C ASN A 7 4.44 25.32 -47.54
N ILE A 8 3.49 25.14 -48.44
CA ILE A 8 2.41 24.14 -48.28
C ILE A 8 2.99 22.73 -48.38
N LEU A 9 3.91 22.49 -49.32
CA LEU A 9 4.56 21.19 -49.48
C LEU A 9 5.40 20.82 -48.24
N TYR A 10 6.10 21.80 -47.66
CA TYR A 10 6.91 21.63 -46.45
C TYR A 10 6.03 21.29 -45.22
N LEU A 11 4.87 21.96 -45.08
CA LEU A 11 3.90 21.67 -43.99
C LEU A 11 3.29 20.27 -44.11
N ILE A 12 2.98 19.83 -45.33
CA ILE A 12 2.44 18.48 -45.58
C ILE A 12 3.50 17.41 -45.24
N LEU A 13 4.77 17.66 -45.66
CA LEU A 13 5.86 16.73 -45.37
C LEU A 13 6.15 16.64 -43.84
N ALA A 14 6.16 17.79 -43.15
CA ALA A 14 6.33 17.85 -41.71
C ALA A 14 5.19 17.14 -40.94
N ALA A 15 3.95 17.31 -41.39
CA ALA A 15 2.78 16.62 -40.82
C ALA A 15 2.85 15.11 -41.07
N ALA A 16 3.32 14.66 -42.22
CA ALA A 16 3.46 13.25 -42.57
C ALA A 16 4.52 12.52 -41.70
N ILE A 17 5.53 13.26 -41.23
CA ILE A 17 6.58 12.70 -40.34
C ILE A 17 6.17 12.79 -38.86
N LEU A 18 5.58 13.91 -38.43
CA LEU A 18 5.22 14.14 -37.03
C LEU A 18 3.98 13.37 -36.63
N LEU A 19 3.00 13.19 -37.50
CA LEU A 19 1.75 12.51 -37.15
C LEU A 19 1.95 11.05 -36.76
N PRO A 20 2.73 10.21 -37.49
CA PRO A 20 3.02 8.86 -37.02
C PRO A 20 3.81 8.81 -35.71
N MET A 21 4.79 9.73 -35.50
CA MET A 21 5.52 9.81 -34.22
C MET A 21 4.61 10.17 -33.04
N VAL A 22 3.65 11.07 -33.26
CA VAL A 22 2.66 11.43 -32.24
C VAL A 22 1.69 10.28 -32.00
N LEU A 23 1.26 9.57 -33.03
CA LEU A 23 0.41 8.40 -32.92
C LEU A 23 1.12 7.24 -32.23
N ASP A 24 2.38 6.99 -32.52
CA ASP A 24 3.21 6.01 -31.81
C ASP A 24 3.41 6.41 -30.34
N PHE A 25 3.69 7.69 -30.07
CA PHE A 25 3.81 8.19 -28.70
C PHE A 25 2.50 8.04 -27.91
N ILE A 26 1.35 8.30 -28.52
CA ILE A 26 0.04 8.10 -27.91
C ILE A 26 -0.27 6.61 -27.74
N SER A 27 0.04 5.76 -28.72
CA SER A 27 -0.23 4.31 -28.66
C SER A 27 0.70 3.58 -27.70
N THR A 28 1.95 4.02 -27.55
CA THR A 28 2.90 3.45 -26.57
C THR A 28 2.67 3.98 -25.16
N ASN A 29 1.96 5.11 -25.01
CA ASN A 29 1.61 5.70 -23.73
C ASN A 29 0.19 5.38 -23.27
N THR A 30 -0.59 4.56 -23.98
CA THR A 30 -1.74 3.89 -23.41
C THR A 30 -1.25 2.78 -22.46
N TYR A 31 -0.70 3.20 -21.33
CA TYR A 31 -0.52 2.32 -20.19
C TYR A 31 -1.90 1.72 -19.90
N SER A 32 -2.04 0.43 -20.11
CA SER A 32 -3.25 -0.28 -19.74
C SER A 32 -3.39 -0.10 -18.22
N ASP A 33 -4.34 0.74 -17.79
CA ASP A 33 -4.74 0.89 -16.37
C ASP A 33 -5.39 -0.40 -15.83
N SER A 34 -5.08 -1.55 -16.43
CA SER A 34 -5.57 -2.82 -15.94
C SER A 34 -4.86 -3.17 -14.64
N ILE A 35 -5.63 -3.20 -13.56
CA ILE A 35 -5.16 -3.65 -12.26
C ILE A 35 -4.68 -5.10 -12.40
N PRO A 36 -3.44 -5.44 -12.01
CA PRO A 36 -2.91 -6.79 -12.10
C PRO A 36 -3.79 -7.80 -11.38
N SER A 37 -3.84 -9.03 -11.88
CA SER A 37 -4.55 -10.12 -11.22
C SER A 37 -4.10 -10.28 -9.77
N GLY A 38 -5.06 -10.44 -8.86
CA GLY A 38 -4.80 -10.54 -7.40
C GLY A 38 -4.88 -9.21 -6.66
N PHE A 39 -4.93 -8.07 -7.37
CA PHE A 39 -5.14 -6.75 -6.78
C PHE A 39 -6.55 -6.23 -7.08
N SER A 40 -7.07 -5.39 -6.19
CA SER A 40 -8.28 -4.60 -6.43
C SER A 40 -8.07 -3.17 -5.95
N GLU A 41 -8.65 -2.20 -6.65
CA GLU A 41 -8.64 -0.80 -6.23
C GLU A 41 -9.73 -0.54 -5.20
N ALA A 42 -9.43 0.26 -4.19
CA ALA A 42 -10.38 0.68 -3.18
C ALA A 42 -10.11 2.11 -2.71
N TYR A 43 -11.13 2.73 -2.10
CA TYR A 43 -11.02 4.06 -1.49
C TYR A 43 -11.28 3.96 0.01
N VAL A 44 -10.36 4.48 0.81
CA VAL A 44 -10.45 4.45 2.29
C VAL A 44 -11.23 5.67 2.76
N THR A 45 -12.34 5.46 3.45
CA THR A 45 -13.18 6.53 4.00
C THR A 45 -12.89 6.85 5.45
N SER A 46 -12.47 5.86 6.23
CA SER A 46 -12.13 6.07 7.64
C SER A 46 -11.18 4.99 8.18
N VAL A 47 -10.56 5.28 9.31
CA VAL A 47 -9.66 4.38 10.03
C VAL A 47 -10.29 4.06 11.38
N SER A 48 -10.60 2.77 11.60
CA SER A 48 -11.18 2.30 12.86
C SER A 48 -10.10 2.11 13.92
N ASP A 49 -8.97 1.50 13.54
CA ASP A 49 -7.78 1.32 14.37
C ASP A 49 -6.53 1.36 13.50
N GLY A 50 -5.33 1.32 14.08
CA GLY A 50 -4.09 1.43 13.33
C GLY A 50 -3.93 0.36 12.24
N ASP A 51 -4.54 -0.80 12.39
CA ASP A 51 -4.52 -1.93 11.44
C ASP A 51 -5.89 -2.26 10.84
N THR A 52 -6.89 -1.42 11.05
CA THR A 52 -8.26 -1.65 10.56
C THR A 52 -8.83 -0.41 9.90
N ILE A 53 -9.15 -0.51 8.62
CA ILE A 53 -9.68 0.57 7.79
C ILE A 53 -11.08 0.24 7.28
N ARG A 54 -11.79 1.26 6.83
CA ARG A 54 -13.11 1.13 6.20
C ARG A 54 -13.10 1.73 4.81
N LEU A 55 -13.68 0.99 3.87
CA LEU A 55 -13.77 1.37 2.46
C LEU A 55 -15.04 2.18 2.17
N SER A 56 -15.10 2.74 0.96
CA SER A 56 -16.24 3.57 0.52
C SER A 56 -17.56 2.81 0.40
N ASP A 57 -17.54 1.50 0.21
CA ASP A 57 -18.69 0.62 0.21
C ASP A 57 -19.13 0.18 1.63
N GLY A 58 -18.46 0.66 2.67
CA GLY A 58 -18.70 0.30 4.05
C GLY A 58 -17.95 -0.95 4.53
N THR A 59 -17.23 -1.64 3.65
CA THR A 59 -16.48 -2.85 4.00
C THR A 59 -15.33 -2.53 4.97
N ALA A 60 -15.18 -3.34 6.01
CA ALA A 60 -14.03 -3.27 6.90
C ALA A 60 -12.89 -4.16 6.41
N VAL A 61 -11.67 -3.64 6.46
CA VAL A 61 -10.45 -4.36 6.07
C VAL A 61 -9.50 -4.44 7.27
N ARG A 62 -9.05 -5.64 7.61
CA ARG A 62 -8.01 -5.92 8.58
C ARG A 62 -6.70 -6.20 7.84
N LEU A 63 -5.67 -5.47 8.20
CA LEU A 63 -4.35 -5.59 7.60
C LEU A 63 -3.67 -6.89 8.03
N ILE A 64 -3.28 -7.73 7.07
CA ILE A 64 -2.59 -9.01 7.31
C ILE A 64 -1.17 -8.78 7.84
N GLY A 65 -0.71 -9.64 8.72
CA GLY A 65 0.70 -9.73 9.13
C GLY A 65 1.12 -8.75 10.20
N VAL A 66 0.23 -7.85 10.65
CA VAL A 66 0.55 -6.81 11.64
C VAL A 66 -0.57 -6.66 12.68
N ASN A 67 -0.21 -6.25 13.88
CA ASN A 67 -1.13 -5.82 14.94
C ASN A 67 -0.65 -4.50 15.53
N THR A 68 -1.50 -3.50 15.52
CA THR A 68 -1.24 -2.21 16.18
C THR A 68 -1.76 -2.24 17.61
N PRO A 69 -1.20 -1.43 18.51
CA PRO A 69 -1.78 -1.28 19.84
C PRO A 69 -3.22 -0.74 19.76
N GLU A 70 -4.09 -1.28 20.61
CA GLU A 70 -5.54 -0.99 20.62
C GLU A 70 -5.86 0.43 21.07
N THR A 71 -6.86 1.07 20.40
CA THR A 71 -7.37 2.40 20.78
C THR A 71 -8.75 2.37 21.40
N SER A 72 -9.35 1.18 21.53
CA SER A 72 -10.68 0.97 22.13
C SER A 72 -10.68 -0.29 22.98
N GLY A 73 -11.59 -0.37 23.92
CA GLY A 73 -11.61 -1.46 24.88
C GLY A 73 -10.47 -1.34 25.89
N GLU A 74 -9.54 -2.26 25.90
CA GLU A 74 -8.29 -2.18 26.66
C GLU A 74 -7.29 -1.35 25.86
N ILE A 75 -7.16 -0.07 26.22
CA ILE A 75 -6.27 0.88 25.50
C ILE A 75 -4.82 0.51 25.77
N GLU A 76 -4.07 0.33 24.69
CA GLU A 76 -2.65 0.00 24.74
C GLU A 76 -1.77 1.23 24.43
N LEU A 77 -0.56 1.24 25.01
CA LEU A 77 0.41 2.32 24.75
C LEU A 77 0.80 2.36 23.29
N TYR A 78 0.86 3.56 22.72
CA TYR A 78 1.18 3.84 21.29
C TYR A 78 0.03 3.55 20.30
N GLY A 79 -1.16 3.19 20.76
CA GLY A 79 -2.33 2.96 19.89
C GLY A 79 -2.80 4.22 19.19
N ALA A 80 -2.88 5.34 19.92
CA ALA A 80 -3.31 6.62 19.36
C ALA A 80 -2.37 7.09 18.23
N GLU A 81 -1.06 6.92 18.40
CA GLU A 81 -0.04 7.27 17.42
C GLU A 81 -0.11 6.38 16.18
N ALA A 82 -0.28 5.06 16.36
CA ALA A 82 -0.44 4.11 15.28
C ALA A 82 -1.70 4.42 14.44
N LYS A 83 -2.83 4.67 15.09
CA LYS A 83 -4.08 5.06 14.42
C LYS A 83 -3.94 6.41 13.71
N ALA A 84 -3.33 7.41 14.33
CA ALA A 84 -3.11 8.72 13.71
C ALA A 84 -2.22 8.60 12.46
N TYR A 85 -1.18 7.77 12.51
CA TYR A 85 -0.33 7.50 11.35
C TYR A 85 -1.09 6.82 10.22
N THR A 86 -1.85 5.76 10.50
CA THR A 86 -2.69 5.08 9.51
C THR A 86 -3.70 6.06 8.90
N LYS A 87 -4.34 6.90 9.72
CA LYS A 87 -5.27 7.93 9.25
C LYS A 87 -4.60 8.92 8.30
N MET A 88 -3.44 9.45 8.67
CA MET A 88 -2.66 10.37 7.83
C MET A 88 -2.27 9.75 6.49
N MET A 89 -1.95 8.46 6.48
CA MET A 89 -1.46 7.76 5.30
C MET A 89 -2.56 7.26 4.37
N LEU A 90 -3.72 6.85 4.90
CA LEU A 90 -4.72 6.12 4.12
C LEU A 90 -6.08 6.84 4.01
N GLU A 91 -6.52 7.62 5.01
CA GLU A 91 -7.86 8.22 4.99
C GLU A 91 -8.02 9.21 3.85
N GLY A 92 -9.13 9.09 3.11
CA GLY A 92 -9.39 9.91 1.93
C GLY A 92 -8.54 9.54 0.71
N ARG A 93 -7.91 8.38 0.70
CA ARG A 93 -7.02 7.98 -0.40
C ARG A 93 -7.46 6.70 -1.09
N LYS A 94 -7.07 6.60 -2.34
CA LYS A 94 -7.11 5.38 -3.12
C LYS A 94 -5.95 4.48 -2.69
N VAL A 95 -6.24 3.18 -2.54
CA VAL A 95 -5.29 2.12 -2.22
C VAL A 95 -5.53 0.90 -3.10
N TYR A 96 -4.59 -0.02 -3.09
CA TYR A 96 -4.73 -1.30 -3.78
C TYR A 96 -4.69 -2.42 -2.74
N LEU A 97 -5.68 -3.29 -2.82
CA LEU A 97 -5.86 -4.40 -1.90
C LEU A 97 -5.39 -5.68 -2.56
N GLU A 98 -4.51 -6.40 -1.91
CA GLU A 98 -4.04 -7.70 -2.34
C GLU A 98 -4.52 -8.76 -1.35
N LYS A 99 -5.18 -9.80 -1.86
CA LYS A 99 -5.59 -10.97 -1.09
C LYS A 99 -4.43 -11.96 -1.00
N ASP A 100 -4.29 -12.62 0.15
CA ASP A 100 -3.45 -13.81 0.26
C ASP A 100 -4.32 -15.07 0.07
N THR A 101 -4.50 -15.87 1.08
CA THR A 101 -5.28 -17.12 1.04
C THR A 101 -6.71 -16.88 1.51
N SER A 102 -6.85 -16.30 2.71
CA SER A 102 -8.15 -16.10 3.35
C SER A 102 -8.90 -14.90 2.79
N GLU A 103 -10.24 -14.99 2.77
CA GLU A 103 -11.08 -13.86 2.36
C GLU A 103 -11.33 -12.90 3.51
N THR A 104 -11.78 -13.45 4.64
CA THR A 104 -12.20 -12.69 5.81
C THR A 104 -11.69 -13.32 7.10
N ASP A 105 -11.66 -12.52 8.16
CA ASP A 105 -11.48 -13.02 9.51
C ASP A 105 -12.82 -13.52 10.14
N ALA A 106 -12.76 -13.97 11.39
CA ALA A 106 -13.93 -14.45 12.13
C ALA A 106 -15.00 -13.36 12.40
N TYR A 107 -14.66 -12.09 12.21
CA TYR A 107 -15.55 -10.94 12.38
C TYR A 107 -16.13 -10.45 11.07
N GLY A 108 -15.82 -11.09 9.93
CA GLY A 108 -16.28 -10.73 8.60
C GLY A 108 -15.51 -9.55 7.98
N ARG A 109 -14.39 -9.12 8.54
CA ARG A 109 -13.52 -8.13 7.93
C ARG A 109 -12.69 -8.77 6.83
N LEU A 110 -12.53 -8.10 5.68
CA LEU A 110 -11.61 -8.57 4.64
C LEU A 110 -10.17 -8.61 5.17
N LEU A 111 -9.46 -9.69 4.92
CA LEU A 111 -8.03 -9.82 5.20
C LEU A 111 -7.24 -9.40 3.95
N ARG A 112 -6.48 -8.29 4.04
CA ARG A 112 -5.75 -7.75 2.87
C ARG A 112 -4.36 -7.23 3.25
N TYR A 113 -3.48 -7.35 2.28
CA TYR A 113 -2.32 -6.47 2.16
C TYR A 113 -2.75 -5.19 1.47
N VAL A 114 -2.36 -4.03 2.03
CA VAL A 114 -2.76 -2.71 1.54
C VAL A 114 -1.56 -2.01 0.92
N TRP A 115 -1.64 -1.75 -0.37
CA TRP A 115 -0.59 -1.10 -1.13
C TRP A 115 -0.95 0.36 -1.42
N LEU A 116 -0.01 1.27 -1.15
CA LEU A 116 -0.16 2.71 -1.44
C LEU A 116 -0.06 3.00 -2.94
N LYS A 117 0.63 2.15 -3.67
CA LYS A 117 0.86 2.20 -5.12
C LYS A 117 0.99 0.76 -5.63
N LEU A 118 0.47 0.50 -6.84
CA LEU A 118 0.75 -0.76 -7.52
C LEU A 118 2.24 -0.85 -7.83
N PRO A 119 2.93 -1.92 -7.41
CA PRO A 119 4.32 -2.12 -7.77
C PRO A 119 4.44 -2.66 -9.21
N ASP A 120 5.41 -2.20 -9.96
CA ASP A 120 5.73 -2.77 -11.28
C ASP A 120 6.21 -4.22 -11.13
N LYS A 121 6.89 -4.48 -10.01
CA LYS A 121 7.34 -5.81 -9.58
C LYS A 121 7.34 -5.87 -8.06
N VAL A 122 6.81 -6.96 -7.51
CA VAL A 122 6.89 -7.23 -6.07
C VAL A 122 8.30 -7.72 -5.74
N ASN A 123 9.04 -6.88 -5.04
CA ASN A 123 10.37 -7.13 -4.47
C ASN A 123 10.51 -6.42 -3.13
N ASP A 124 11.62 -6.59 -2.43
CA ASP A 124 11.85 -6.00 -1.11
C ASP A 124 11.71 -4.48 -1.12
N GLU A 125 12.22 -3.79 -2.14
CA GLU A 125 12.15 -2.34 -2.27
C GLU A 125 10.68 -1.86 -2.40
N ALA A 126 9.88 -2.56 -3.21
CA ALA A 126 8.46 -2.26 -3.36
C ALA A 126 7.68 -2.55 -2.08
N ILE A 127 7.99 -3.65 -1.38
CA ILE A 127 7.37 -4.00 -0.10
C ILE A 127 7.68 -2.92 0.95
N ASP A 128 8.93 -2.54 1.09
CA ASP A 128 9.37 -1.52 2.06
C ASP A 128 8.77 -0.13 1.78
N GLY A 129 8.63 0.21 0.49
CA GLY A 129 8.18 1.55 0.08
C GLY A 129 6.67 1.70 -0.09
N TYR A 130 5.95 0.62 -0.44
CA TYR A 130 4.56 0.73 -0.87
C TYR A 130 3.59 -0.21 -0.16
N LEU A 131 4.04 -1.30 0.47
CA LEU A 131 3.16 -2.16 1.27
C LEU A 131 2.95 -1.54 2.65
N PHE A 132 1.77 -0.99 2.90
CA PHE A 132 1.47 -0.25 4.12
C PHE A 132 1.60 -1.12 5.38
N ASN A 133 1.26 -2.40 5.32
CA ASN A 133 1.48 -3.38 6.38
C ASN A 133 2.96 -3.44 6.80
N ALA A 134 3.88 -3.48 5.83
CA ALA A 134 5.31 -3.48 6.06
C ALA A 134 5.83 -2.14 6.60
N ILE A 135 5.28 -1.03 6.08
CA ILE A 135 5.59 0.34 6.54
C ILE A 135 5.21 0.52 8.02
N LEU A 136 4.06 0.00 8.46
CA LEU A 136 3.67 0.03 9.87
C LEU A 136 4.69 -0.69 10.77
N ALA A 137 5.11 -1.89 10.37
CA ALA A 137 6.10 -2.67 11.12
C ALA A 137 7.48 -1.98 11.16
N GLY A 138 7.96 -1.50 10.01
CA GLY A 138 9.25 -0.82 9.88
C GLY A 138 9.32 0.56 10.56
N GLY A 139 8.17 1.22 10.71
CA GLY A 139 8.02 2.48 11.47
C GLY A 139 7.86 2.27 12.97
N GLY A 140 7.69 1.04 13.44
CA GLY A 140 7.41 0.73 14.84
C GLY A 140 6.00 1.11 15.29
N TYR A 141 5.03 1.14 14.36
CA TYR A 141 3.61 1.37 14.67
C TYR A 141 2.85 0.08 14.95
N ALA A 142 3.40 -1.06 14.50
CA ALA A 142 2.78 -2.37 14.64
C ALA A 142 3.81 -3.44 15.01
N GLN A 143 3.37 -4.47 15.72
CA GLN A 143 4.08 -5.73 15.87
C GLN A 143 3.71 -6.68 14.74
N PRO A 144 4.62 -7.57 14.27
CA PRO A 144 4.26 -8.70 13.44
C PRO A 144 3.17 -9.54 14.12
N TYR A 145 2.22 -10.02 13.35
CA TYR A 145 1.16 -10.89 13.84
C TYR A 145 0.86 -11.97 12.82
N GLU A 146 0.84 -13.23 13.26
CA GLU A 146 0.59 -14.37 12.38
C GLU A 146 -0.90 -14.51 12.06
N PHE A 147 -1.20 -14.70 10.79
CA PHE A 147 -2.55 -14.95 10.26
C PHE A 147 -2.58 -16.25 9.43
N PRO A 148 -2.27 -17.43 9.99
CA PRO A 148 -2.27 -18.64 9.17
C PRO A 148 -3.62 -18.86 8.48
N PRO A 149 -3.64 -19.18 7.18
CA PRO A 149 -2.50 -19.49 6.30
C PRO A 149 -1.87 -18.28 5.58
N ASP A 150 -2.28 -17.04 5.89
CA ASP A 150 -1.88 -15.80 5.22
C ASP A 150 -0.48 -15.35 5.71
N SER A 151 0.55 -15.61 4.92
CA SER A 151 1.95 -15.41 5.34
C SER A 151 2.86 -14.85 4.26
N ARG A 152 2.33 -14.43 3.12
CA ARG A 152 3.10 -14.04 1.92
C ARG A 152 4.25 -13.07 2.20
N TYR A 153 4.06 -12.09 3.06
CA TYR A 153 5.07 -11.07 3.40
C TYR A 153 5.55 -11.14 4.85
N ALA A 154 5.23 -12.23 5.57
CA ALA A 154 5.55 -12.36 7.00
C ALA A 154 7.04 -12.21 7.29
N ASP A 155 7.92 -12.84 6.50
CA ASP A 155 9.37 -12.75 6.69
C ASP A 155 9.88 -11.31 6.53
N ARG A 156 9.39 -10.59 5.51
CA ARG A 156 9.82 -9.20 5.28
C ARG A 156 9.31 -8.28 6.39
N ILE A 157 8.06 -8.42 6.79
CA ILE A 157 7.47 -7.67 7.92
C ILE A 157 8.29 -7.92 9.20
N MET A 158 8.68 -9.17 9.47
CA MET A 158 9.52 -9.53 10.63
C MET A 158 10.90 -8.85 10.58
N ILE A 159 11.56 -8.84 9.41
CA ILE A 159 12.86 -8.17 9.22
C ILE A 159 12.75 -6.67 9.52
N LEU A 160 11.72 -6.02 9.01
CA LEU A 160 11.48 -4.58 9.21
C LEU A 160 11.16 -4.26 10.68
N ALA A 161 10.32 -5.08 11.33
CA ALA A 161 10.02 -4.94 12.75
C ALA A 161 11.26 -5.11 13.63
N ARG A 162 12.14 -6.06 13.29
CA ARG A 162 13.44 -6.25 13.98
C ARG A 162 14.32 -5.03 13.86
N THR A 163 14.39 -4.43 12.68
CA THR A 163 15.13 -3.18 12.47
C THR A 163 14.54 -2.05 13.32
N ALA A 164 13.22 -1.86 13.29
CA ALA A 164 12.53 -0.86 14.09
C ALA A 164 12.78 -1.06 15.61
N ARG A 165 12.74 -2.32 16.06
CA ARG A 165 13.01 -2.67 17.47
C ARG A 165 14.45 -2.35 17.88
N ASN A 166 15.43 -2.66 17.04
CA ASN A 166 16.84 -2.37 17.31
C ASN A 166 17.12 -0.87 17.37
N GLU A 167 16.41 -0.08 16.58
CA GLU A 167 16.49 1.38 16.57
C GLU A 167 15.61 2.06 17.63
N GLY A 168 14.79 1.31 18.37
CA GLY A 168 13.88 1.85 19.39
C GLY A 168 12.77 2.72 18.78
N LYS A 169 12.33 2.44 17.56
CA LYS A 169 11.28 3.20 16.88
C LYS A 169 9.90 2.91 17.48
N GLY A 170 9.10 3.96 17.60
CA GLY A 170 7.68 3.86 17.93
C GLY A 170 7.43 3.09 19.24
N LEU A 171 6.57 2.07 19.19
CA LEU A 171 6.24 1.21 20.34
C LEU A 171 7.46 0.52 20.95
N TRP A 172 8.52 0.27 20.16
CA TRP A 172 9.76 -0.35 20.62
C TRP A 172 10.62 0.57 21.49
N GLY A 173 10.41 1.89 21.39
CA GLY A 173 11.00 2.88 22.30
C GLY A 173 10.34 2.88 23.68
N ILE A 174 9.10 2.38 23.78
CA ILE A 174 8.36 2.24 25.04
C ILE A 174 8.69 0.90 25.70
N SER A 175 8.65 -0.18 24.92
CA SER A 175 8.89 -1.54 25.40
C SER A 175 9.60 -2.38 24.32
N ARG A 176 10.70 -3.00 24.70
CA ARG A 176 11.41 -3.93 23.79
C ARG A 176 10.64 -5.24 23.54
N GLN A 177 9.64 -5.55 24.34
CA GLN A 177 8.71 -6.67 24.14
C GLN A 177 7.52 -6.28 23.25
N GLY A 178 7.37 -4.98 22.97
CA GLY A 178 6.21 -4.39 22.31
C GLY A 178 5.16 -3.91 23.32
N THR A 179 4.09 -3.32 22.81
CA THR A 179 3.01 -2.75 23.63
C THR A 179 1.66 -3.38 23.31
N THR A 180 1.60 -4.36 22.41
CA THR A 180 0.40 -5.08 22.00
C THR A 180 0.69 -6.57 21.84
N LYS A 181 -0.35 -7.35 21.56
CA LYS A 181 -0.20 -8.76 21.18
C LYS A 181 0.47 -8.88 19.83
N GLY A 182 1.43 -9.79 19.70
CA GLY A 182 2.15 -9.99 18.45
C GLY A 182 3.14 -11.15 18.54
N THR A 183 3.71 -11.48 17.38
CA THR A 183 4.79 -12.47 17.32
C THR A 183 6.05 -11.90 17.95
N TYR A 184 6.77 -12.72 18.70
CA TYR A 184 8.05 -12.30 19.29
C TYR A 184 9.02 -11.86 18.19
N VAL A 185 9.61 -10.68 18.36
CA VAL A 185 10.64 -10.14 17.47
C VAL A 185 11.99 -10.36 18.14
N PRO A 186 12.85 -11.25 17.60
CA PRO A 186 14.16 -11.56 18.19
C PRO A 186 15.17 -10.42 18.08
#